data_df2af7f67617fadebcc58da71d3d783d
#
_entry.id   df2af7f67617fadebcc58da71d3d783d
#
_cell.length_a   1.000
_cell.length_b   1.000
_cell.length_c   1.000
_cell.angle_alpha   90.00
_cell.angle_beta   90.00
_cell.angle_gamma   90.00
#
_symmetry.space_group_name_H-M   'P 1'
#
loop_
_entity.id
_entity.type
_entity.pdbx_description
1 polymer ?
#
loop_
_entity_poly.entity_id
_entity_poly.type
_entity_poly.pdbx_seq_one_letter_code
_entity_poly.pdbx_strand_id
1 'polypeptide(L)'
;MAKRGQRSHNLGRQTRQYKHRRQTRPAPTRRRDPDDLLADVRQRLGTGEPLDFLAYASTLLAAVDLRGQNPFERERAGRPERATLTGLLESFAEVVLPETTALLAALADLGPDELTRARARRALATRPHPPADWLVGLGEASVYRAMESTHVLGDGDSVLLGARLPGHELTAVIYIDHNLGTVVKDAFPVPSPVSEVAELMRQSADDPDVRIRDISLADARARVAAAIEVGAIMFPPFETDTWPASRPLTEWLLRLLPEGGTGYIRPTWSKAEKKKLANRFFGSEFGRPLDDADHRDLLDQFLWFGTGYGPGDPLRWSPVAVEILLADWIPRKIVASPGYLSKAPALLRAFIRFCHAERKIRPALTDQTLAAVDEHEREYQRVIRSPRPQGPMALLAAMGVAGDQEPWQDEPFEAGRYFLDMLAEEVGGADALDSLDDTPLPDQEEFGWDGVPADLRDRAGEVLAACDRCCDDLLGAEYRTACRRLLARAVPGLSGMLSKTTRPEVIAAAACWVIGKGNQRFGQRPGELRVKDLTSYFSLGQSSVSERGYQIMRAAGIQPASAYPAVRLGSPDLLVSGRRRRIIELRDHHRAAINAERLA
;
A
#
# COMPACT_ATOMS: atom_id res chain seq x y z
N MET A 1 -21.05 19.07 40.53
CA MET A 1 -20.57 19.59 39.25
C MET A 1 -19.33 18.83 38.80
N ALA A 2 -19.50 17.64 38.30
CA ALA A 2 -18.38 16.87 37.73
C ALA A 2 -18.95 15.73 36.88
N LYS A 3 -19.32 16.00 35.60
CA LYS A 3 -19.69 14.96 34.59
C LYS A 3 -19.76 15.54 33.15
N ARG A 4 -18.85 16.42 32.74
CA ARG A 4 -18.87 17.00 31.37
C ARG A 4 -17.60 16.81 30.53
N GLY A 5 -16.64 15.96 30.98
CA GLY A 5 -15.36 15.81 30.31
C GLY A 5 -15.09 14.49 29.58
N GLN A 6 -16.08 13.61 29.40
CA GLN A 6 -15.79 12.21 29.01
C GLN A 6 -16.21 11.77 27.60
N ARG A 7 -16.74 12.65 26.73
CA ARG A 7 -17.27 12.23 25.40
C ARG A 7 -16.42 12.59 24.18
N SER A 8 -15.46 13.52 24.28
CA SER A 8 -14.53 13.79 23.16
C SER A 8 -13.36 12.80 23.05
N HIS A 9 -13.21 11.89 24.03
CA HIS A 9 -12.14 10.89 24.06
C HIS A 9 -12.38 9.62 23.24
N ASN A 10 -13.53 9.44 22.58
CA ASN A 10 -13.83 8.16 21.91
C ASN A 10 -13.15 7.97 20.56
N LEU A 11 -12.85 9.03 19.82
CA LEU A 11 -12.08 8.92 18.57
C LEU A 11 -10.60 8.62 18.85
N GLY A 12 -10.01 9.27 19.86
CA GLY A 12 -8.63 8.98 20.28
C GLY A 12 -8.43 7.62 20.97
N ARG A 13 -9.50 7.02 21.57
CA ARG A 13 -9.43 5.66 22.15
C ARG A 13 -9.42 4.56 21.10
N GLN A 14 -10.05 4.76 19.94
CA GLN A 14 -9.99 3.79 18.85
C GLN A 14 -8.58 3.67 18.29
N THR A 15 -7.83 4.77 18.21
CA THR A 15 -6.41 4.75 17.80
C THR A 15 -5.50 4.09 18.84
N ARG A 16 -5.81 4.22 20.14
CA ARG A 16 -5.08 3.50 21.22
C ARG A 16 -5.30 2.00 21.21
N GLN A 17 -6.46 1.50 20.79
CA GLN A 17 -6.70 0.05 20.64
C GLN A 17 -5.84 -0.56 19.53
N TYR A 18 -5.42 0.22 18.54
CA TYR A 18 -4.54 -0.24 17.46
C TYR A 18 -3.10 -0.52 17.94
N LYS A 19 -2.58 0.24 18.92
CA LYS A 19 -1.22 0.03 19.47
C LYS A 19 -1.10 -1.17 20.42
N HIS A 20 -2.18 -1.67 21.01
CA HIS A 20 -2.17 -2.77 22.00
C HIS A 20 -2.70 -4.11 21.48
N ARG A 21 -3.22 -4.20 20.27
CA ARG A 21 -3.42 -5.50 19.61
C ARG A 21 -2.15 -5.93 18.87
N ARG A 22 -1.08 -6.16 19.62
CA ARG A 22 -0.15 -7.25 19.27
C ARG A 22 -1.04 -8.48 19.07
N GLN A 23 -0.93 -9.07 17.88
CA GLN A 23 -1.52 -10.31 17.44
C GLN A 23 -1.73 -11.30 18.60
N THR A 24 -2.85 -11.22 19.30
CA THR A 24 -3.39 -12.41 19.88
C THR A 24 -3.72 -13.28 18.67
N ARG A 25 -2.94 -14.36 18.49
CA ARG A 25 -3.27 -15.44 17.57
C ARG A 25 -4.78 -15.64 17.59
N PRO A 26 -5.49 -15.52 16.45
CA PRO A 26 -6.87 -15.92 16.45
C PRO A 26 -6.91 -17.35 16.94
N ALA A 27 -7.78 -17.61 17.90
CA ALA A 27 -8.05 -18.97 18.35
C ALA A 27 -8.32 -19.80 17.10
N PRO A 28 -7.86 -21.08 17.04
CA PRO A 28 -8.07 -21.91 15.88
C PRO A 28 -9.56 -21.88 15.58
N THR A 29 -9.93 -21.31 14.43
CA THR A 29 -11.30 -21.30 13.93
C THR A 29 -11.72 -22.77 13.83
N ARG A 30 -12.60 -23.21 14.73
CA ARG A 30 -13.33 -24.46 14.52
C ARG A 30 -13.85 -24.42 13.09
N ARG A 31 -13.62 -25.48 12.31
CA ARG A 31 -14.33 -25.68 11.04
C ARG A 31 -15.79 -25.50 11.39
N ARG A 32 -16.41 -24.41 10.89
CA ARG A 32 -17.87 -24.29 10.95
C ARG A 32 -18.44 -25.42 10.11
N ASP A 33 -19.36 -26.15 10.71
CA ASP A 33 -20.09 -27.17 9.98
C ASP A 33 -20.86 -26.50 8.83
N PRO A 34 -20.93 -27.08 7.62
CA PRO A 34 -21.82 -26.58 6.56
C PRO A 34 -23.27 -26.37 7.04
N ASP A 35 -23.75 -27.17 7.96
CA ASP A 35 -25.08 -27.04 8.58
C ASP A 35 -25.21 -25.72 9.39
N ASP A 36 -24.14 -25.24 10.02
CA ASP A 36 -24.13 -23.96 10.74
C ASP A 36 -24.33 -22.78 9.76
N LEU A 37 -23.70 -22.83 8.56
CA LEU A 37 -23.85 -21.79 7.55
C LEU A 37 -25.29 -21.72 7.03
N LEU A 38 -25.89 -22.87 6.73
CA LEU A 38 -27.29 -22.94 6.25
C LEU A 38 -28.26 -22.47 7.33
N ALA A 39 -28.01 -22.79 8.59
CA ALA A 39 -28.82 -22.32 9.72
C ALA A 39 -28.73 -20.80 9.87
N ASP A 40 -27.51 -20.23 9.77
CA ASP A 40 -27.26 -18.77 9.79
C ASP A 40 -28.02 -18.06 8.65
N VAL A 41 -27.96 -18.60 7.44
CA VAL A 41 -28.70 -18.07 6.27
C VAL A 41 -30.19 -18.10 6.49
N ARG A 42 -30.72 -19.23 6.95
CA ARG A 42 -32.16 -19.41 7.23
C ARG A 42 -32.65 -18.42 8.28
N GLN A 43 -31.90 -18.25 9.36
CA GLN A 43 -32.21 -17.29 10.41
C GLN A 43 -32.33 -15.87 9.84
N ARG A 44 -31.36 -15.43 9.03
CA ARG A 44 -31.33 -14.07 8.46
C ARG A 44 -32.43 -13.83 7.43
N LEU A 45 -32.75 -14.83 6.62
CA LEU A 45 -33.90 -14.75 5.71
C LEU A 45 -35.22 -14.66 6.48
N GLY A 46 -35.28 -15.26 7.67
CA GLY A 46 -36.48 -15.26 8.54
C GLY A 46 -36.70 -13.96 9.31
N THR A 47 -35.70 -13.04 9.41
CA THR A 47 -35.90 -11.76 10.11
C THR A 47 -36.84 -10.81 9.38
N GLY A 48 -37.01 -10.97 8.07
CA GLY A 48 -37.77 -10.04 7.23
C GLY A 48 -37.02 -8.74 6.91
N GLU A 49 -35.75 -8.58 7.39
CA GLU A 49 -34.91 -7.41 7.16
C GLU A 49 -33.84 -7.75 6.11
N PRO A 50 -33.95 -7.25 4.87
CA PRO A 50 -33.02 -7.57 3.78
C PRO A 50 -31.56 -7.31 4.12
N LEU A 51 -31.27 -6.26 4.92
CA LEU A 51 -29.92 -5.87 5.27
C LEU A 51 -29.18 -6.95 6.07
N ASP A 52 -29.87 -7.68 6.97
CA ASP A 52 -29.26 -8.76 7.76
C ASP A 52 -28.66 -9.85 6.86
N PHE A 53 -29.38 -10.20 5.80
CA PHE A 53 -28.92 -11.20 4.85
C PHE A 53 -27.86 -10.65 3.89
N LEU A 54 -28.05 -9.43 3.34
CA LEU A 54 -27.09 -8.82 2.42
C LEU A 54 -25.73 -8.56 3.09
N ALA A 55 -25.72 -8.10 4.35
CA ALA A 55 -24.51 -7.92 5.13
C ALA A 55 -23.78 -9.26 5.37
N TYR A 56 -24.53 -10.33 5.61
CA TYR A 56 -23.98 -11.66 5.76
C TYR A 56 -23.39 -12.19 4.43
N ALA A 57 -24.09 -12.05 3.32
CA ALA A 57 -23.57 -12.41 2.00
C ALA A 57 -22.31 -11.61 1.64
N SER A 58 -22.28 -10.33 1.98
CA SER A 58 -21.11 -9.47 1.85
C SER A 58 -19.93 -9.99 2.68
N THR A 59 -20.16 -10.44 3.91
CA THR A 59 -19.13 -11.03 4.77
C THR A 59 -18.57 -12.34 4.18
N LEU A 60 -19.41 -13.19 3.59
CA LEU A 60 -18.97 -14.41 2.92
C LEU A 60 -18.09 -14.10 1.71
N LEU A 61 -18.46 -13.10 0.89
CA LEU A 61 -17.63 -12.63 -0.23
C LEU A 61 -16.29 -12.07 0.25
N ALA A 62 -16.30 -11.29 1.32
CA ALA A 62 -15.07 -10.74 1.91
C ALA A 62 -14.11 -11.84 2.42
N ALA A 63 -14.65 -12.94 2.93
CA ALA A 63 -13.83 -14.06 3.43
C ALA A 63 -13.00 -14.76 2.34
N VAL A 64 -13.43 -14.66 1.09
CA VAL A 64 -12.74 -15.23 -0.08
C VAL A 64 -12.03 -14.17 -0.94
N ASP A 65 -12.07 -12.90 -0.52
CA ASP A 65 -11.40 -11.79 -1.23
C ASP A 65 -9.88 -11.82 -1.02
N LEU A 66 -9.13 -11.87 -2.12
CA LEU A 66 -7.67 -11.92 -2.10
C LEU A 66 -7.03 -10.59 -1.67
N ARG A 67 -7.74 -9.47 -1.79
CA ARG A 67 -7.21 -8.12 -1.47
C ARG A 67 -6.86 -7.92 0.00
N GLY A 68 -7.56 -8.61 0.91
CA GLY A 68 -7.27 -8.59 2.35
C GLY A 68 -6.17 -9.57 2.79
N GLN A 69 -5.55 -10.30 1.86
CA GLN A 69 -4.54 -11.30 2.17
C GLN A 69 -3.13 -10.71 2.15
N ASN A 70 -2.28 -11.19 3.07
CA ASN A 70 -0.88 -10.80 3.07
C ASN A 70 -0.17 -11.39 1.84
N PRO A 71 0.28 -10.57 0.87
CA PRO A 71 0.96 -11.06 -0.34
C PRO A 71 2.31 -11.72 -0.03
N PHE A 72 2.84 -11.52 1.18
CA PHE A 72 4.11 -12.09 1.64
C PHE A 72 3.93 -13.34 2.51
N GLU A 73 2.70 -13.77 2.77
CA GLU A 73 2.44 -15.02 3.48
C GLU A 73 2.82 -16.21 2.59
N ARG A 74 3.97 -16.82 2.89
CA ARG A 74 4.40 -18.04 2.19
C ARG A 74 3.35 -19.14 2.40
N GLU A 75 2.99 -19.84 1.34
CA GLU A 75 2.25 -21.10 1.43
C GLU A 75 3.06 -22.07 2.32
N ARG A 76 2.62 -22.25 3.55
CA ARG A 76 3.18 -23.28 4.43
C ARG A 76 2.55 -24.60 4.03
N ALA A 77 3.38 -25.56 3.64
CA ALA A 77 2.95 -26.92 3.38
C ALA A 77 2.11 -27.45 4.55
N GLY A 78 0.89 -27.93 4.27
CA GLY A 78 -0.02 -28.49 5.28
C GLY A 78 -1.16 -27.57 5.74
N ARG A 79 -1.31 -26.35 5.23
CA ARG A 79 -2.56 -25.57 5.41
C ARG A 79 -3.67 -26.14 4.52
N PRO A 80 -4.92 -26.22 5.02
CA PRO A 80 -6.04 -26.58 4.17
C PRO A 80 -6.17 -25.59 3.02
N GLU A 81 -6.53 -26.09 1.85
CA GLU A 81 -6.77 -25.29 0.65
C GLU A 81 -7.71 -24.13 0.98
N ARG A 82 -7.30 -22.92 0.64
CA ARG A 82 -8.09 -21.71 0.97
C ARG A 82 -9.36 -21.70 0.11
N ALA A 83 -10.49 -21.35 0.74
CA ALA A 83 -11.72 -21.14 0.01
C ALA A 83 -11.52 -20.03 -1.03
N THR A 84 -11.90 -20.30 -2.27
CA THR A 84 -11.86 -19.35 -3.38
C THR A 84 -13.27 -18.91 -3.74
N LEU A 85 -13.41 -17.75 -4.40
CA LEU A 85 -14.69 -17.26 -4.89
C LEU A 85 -15.36 -18.28 -5.84
N THR A 86 -14.58 -18.90 -6.72
CA THR A 86 -15.06 -19.93 -7.62
C THR A 86 -15.55 -21.16 -6.85
N GLY A 87 -14.79 -21.67 -5.90
CA GLY A 87 -15.19 -22.80 -5.07
C GLY A 87 -16.41 -22.51 -4.20
N LEU A 88 -16.54 -21.26 -3.69
CA LEU A 88 -17.73 -20.82 -2.96
C LEU A 88 -18.97 -20.85 -3.85
N LEU A 89 -18.87 -20.32 -5.07
CA LEU A 89 -19.97 -20.30 -6.03
C LEU A 89 -20.36 -21.72 -6.47
N GLU A 90 -19.38 -22.59 -6.74
CA GLU A 90 -19.60 -23.98 -7.10
C GLU A 90 -20.29 -24.76 -5.97
N SER A 91 -19.83 -24.60 -4.73
CA SER A 91 -20.47 -25.24 -3.56
C SER A 91 -21.95 -24.82 -3.39
N PHE A 92 -22.27 -23.53 -3.63
CA PHE A 92 -23.66 -23.08 -3.60
C PHE A 92 -24.45 -23.58 -4.81
N ALA A 93 -23.83 -23.78 -5.97
CA ALA A 93 -24.48 -24.31 -7.16
C ALA A 93 -24.81 -25.81 -7.04
N GLU A 94 -23.94 -26.59 -6.40
CA GLU A 94 -24.12 -28.04 -6.22
C GLU A 94 -25.20 -28.38 -5.18
N VAL A 95 -25.33 -27.59 -4.12
CA VAL A 95 -26.32 -27.83 -3.05
C VAL A 95 -27.62 -27.12 -3.39
N VAL A 96 -28.69 -27.90 -3.69
CA VAL A 96 -29.97 -27.37 -4.13
C VAL A 96 -30.92 -27.20 -2.94
N LEU A 97 -30.77 -26.07 -2.23
CA LEU A 97 -31.59 -25.67 -1.09
C LEU A 97 -32.10 -24.23 -1.25
N PRO A 98 -33.19 -23.83 -0.56
CA PRO A 98 -33.65 -22.43 -0.57
C PRO A 98 -32.54 -21.44 -0.11
N GLU A 99 -31.75 -21.82 0.88
CA GLU A 99 -30.65 -21.01 1.45
C GLU A 99 -29.54 -20.75 0.43
N THR A 100 -29.10 -21.79 -0.28
CA THR A 100 -28.09 -21.65 -1.33
C THR A 100 -28.65 -20.93 -2.56
N THR A 101 -29.92 -21.05 -2.84
CA THR A 101 -30.60 -20.27 -3.88
C THR A 101 -30.62 -18.78 -3.53
N ALA A 102 -30.88 -18.42 -2.28
CA ALA A 102 -30.80 -17.04 -1.80
C ALA A 102 -29.37 -16.49 -1.88
N LEU A 103 -28.37 -17.28 -1.51
CA LEU A 103 -26.94 -16.88 -1.65
C LEU A 103 -26.55 -16.67 -3.11
N LEU A 104 -26.97 -17.54 -4.03
CA LEU A 104 -26.74 -17.34 -5.47
C LEU A 104 -27.42 -16.07 -5.98
N ALA A 105 -28.63 -15.76 -5.52
CA ALA A 105 -29.31 -14.52 -5.87
C ALA A 105 -28.53 -13.29 -5.40
N ALA A 106 -28.04 -13.29 -4.15
CA ALA A 106 -27.19 -12.22 -3.66
C ALA A 106 -25.87 -12.11 -4.46
N LEU A 107 -25.21 -13.23 -4.81
CA LEU A 107 -24.00 -13.24 -5.61
C LEU A 107 -24.22 -12.73 -7.05
N ALA A 108 -25.42 -12.89 -7.59
CA ALA A 108 -25.79 -12.38 -8.91
C ALA A 108 -25.72 -10.85 -9.00
N ASP A 109 -25.82 -10.16 -7.86
CA ASP A 109 -25.75 -8.70 -7.76
C ASP A 109 -24.48 -8.22 -7.03
N LEU A 110 -24.14 -8.81 -5.88
CA LEU A 110 -22.98 -8.40 -5.07
C LEU A 110 -21.63 -8.93 -5.60
N GLY A 111 -21.62 -9.92 -6.49
CA GLY A 111 -20.39 -10.51 -7.03
C GLY A 111 -19.41 -9.44 -7.56
N PRO A 112 -18.09 -9.60 -7.31
CA PRO A 112 -17.10 -8.54 -7.58
C PRO A 112 -16.92 -8.26 -9.08
N ASP A 113 -17.06 -9.25 -9.92
CA ASP A 113 -16.87 -9.13 -11.37
C ASP A 113 -18.06 -9.71 -12.16
N GLU A 114 -18.17 -9.31 -13.43
CA GLU A 114 -19.29 -9.71 -14.28
C GLU A 114 -19.32 -11.23 -14.55
N LEU A 115 -18.17 -11.89 -14.60
CA LEU A 115 -18.11 -13.33 -14.81
C LEU A 115 -18.73 -14.09 -13.64
N THR A 116 -18.39 -13.68 -12.40
CA THR A 116 -18.97 -14.23 -11.17
C THR A 116 -20.48 -14.01 -11.14
N ARG A 117 -20.95 -12.79 -11.42
CA ARG A 117 -22.38 -12.46 -11.46
C ARG A 117 -23.12 -13.27 -12.52
N ALA A 118 -22.54 -13.40 -13.72
CA ALA A 118 -23.15 -14.19 -14.80
C ALA A 118 -23.22 -15.69 -14.47
N ARG A 119 -22.20 -16.24 -13.81
CA ARG A 119 -22.21 -17.63 -13.34
C ARG A 119 -23.28 -17.84 -12.27
N ALA A 120 -23.40 -16.92 -11.31
CA ALA A 120 -24.42 -16.97 -10.28
C ALA A 120 -25.84 -16.91 -10.89
N ARG A 121 -26.10 -16.00 -11.84
CA ARG A 121 -27.39 -15.90 -12.57
C ARG A 121 -27.69 -17.18 -13.33
N ARG A 122 -26.72 -17.80 -13.98
CA ARG A 122 -26.91 -19.07 -14.71
C ARG A 122 -27.26 -20.21 -13.76
N ALA A 123 -26.56 -20.33 -12.63
CA ALA A 123 -26.86 -21.32 -11.61
C ALA A 123 -28.27 -21.08 -11.00
N LEU A 124 -28.61 -19.82 -10.76
CA LEU A 124 -29.94 -19.43 -10.24
C LEU A 124 -31.08 -19.82 -11.19
N ALA A 125 -30.88 -19.65 -12.50
CA ALA A 125 -31.92 -19.96 -13.52
C ALA A 125 -32.31 -21.46 -13.55
N THR A 126 -31.50 -22.35 -12.99
CA THR A 126 -31.78 -23.80 -12.92
C THR A 126 -32.42 -24.23 -11.60
N ARG A 127 -32.69 -23.29 -10.69
CA ARG A 127 -33.19 -23.60 -9.35
C ARG A 127 -34.70 -23.90 -9.33
N PRO A 128 -35.12 -24.97 -8.65
CA PRO A 128 -36.56 -25.29 -8.49
C PRO A 128 -37.24 -24.38 -7.47
N HIS A 129 -36.47 -23.74 -6.58
CA HIS A 129 -36.99 -22.85 -5.54
C HIS A 129 -36.72 -21.40 -5.95
N PRO A 130 -37.73 -20.54 -6.14
CA PRO A 130 -37.52 -19.13 -6.36
C PRO A 130 -36.91 -18.50 -5.09
N PRO A 131 -35.99 -17.53 -5.22
CA PRO A 131 -35.57 -16.73 -4.08
C PRO A 131 -36.72 -15.83 -3.58
N ALA A 132 -36.59 -15.24 -2.40
CA ALA A 132 -37.55 -14.27 -1.88
C ALA A 132 -37.77 -13.10 -2.86
N ASP A 133 -38.98 -12.55 -2.93
CA ASP A 133 -39.37 -11.52 -3.90
C ASP A 133 -38.44 -10.30 -3.87
N TRP A 134 -38.03 -9.87 -2.69
CA TRP A 134 -37.10 -8.74 -2.54
C TRP A 134 -35.70 -9.06 -3.08
N LEU A 135 -35.25 -10.33 -3.06
CA LEU A 135 -33.98 -10.75 -3.68
C LEU A 135 -34.08 -10.73 -5.21
N VAL A 136 -35.22 -11.11 -5.78
CA VAL A 136 -35.46 -11.00 -7.22
C VAL A 136 -35.40 -9.52 -7.64
N GLY A 137 -35.94 -8.64 -6.81
CA GLY A 137 -36.00 -7.20 -7.05
C GLY A 137 -34.69 -6.43 -6.78
N LEU A 138 -33.61 -7.10 -6.37
CA LEU A 138 -32.31 -6.40 -6.16
C LEU A 138 -31.79 -5.69 -7.42
N GLY A 139 -32.11 -6.20 -8.61
CA GLY A 139 -31.78 -5.55 -9.87
C GLY A 139 -32.49 -4.19 -10.09
N GLU A 140 -33.58 -3.90 -9.33
CA GLU A 140 -34.32 -2.63 -9.34
C GLU A 140 -33.82 -1.66 -8.25
N ALA A 141 -32.83 -2.07 -7.44
CA ALA A 141 -32.25 -1.24 -6.40
C ALA A 141 -31.65 0.03 -7.00
N SER A 142 -31.76 1.14 -6.28
CA SER A 142 -31.21 2.43 -6.71
C SER A 142 -30.67 3.22 -5.54
N VAL A 143 -29.60 3.97 -5.76
CA VAL A 143 -29.13 4.97 -4.80
C VAL A 143 -29.78 6.31 -5.17
N TYR A 144 -30.59 6.83 -4.26
CA TYR A 144 -31.41 8.00 -4.52
C TYR A 144 -30.82 9.31 -4.00
N ARG A 145 -29.90 9.23 -3.04
CA ARG A 145 -29.28 10.41 -2.43
C ARG A 145 -27.91 10.07 -1.89
N ALA A 146 -26.97 11.02 -2.01
CA ALA A 146 -25.67 10.94 -1.38
C ALA A 146 -25.40 12.20 -0.54
N MET A 147 -24.82 12.03 0.64
CA MET A 147 -24.43 13.11 1.52
C MET A 147 -23.00 12.92 1.99
N GLU A 148 -22.34 14.02 2.38
CA GLU A 148 -20.98 14.04 2.91
C GLU A 148 -20.95 14.75 4.25
N SER A 149 -20.31 14.13 5.24
CA SER A 149 -19.99 14.76 6.52
C SER A 149 -18.49 15.03 6.56
N THR A 150 -18.11 16.29 6.72
CA THR A 150 -16.72 16.76 6.76
C THR A 150 -16.44 17.53 8.04
N HIS A 151 -15.19 17.50 8.51
CA HIS A 151 -14.73 18.30 9.65
C HIS A 151 -13.67 19.31 9.19
N VAL A 152 -13.62 20.51 9.82
CA VAL A 152 -12.73 21.61 9.40
C VAL A 152 -11.24 21.24 9.43
N LEU A 153 -10.82 20.34 10.32
CA LEU A 153 -9.45 19.84 10.39
C LEU A 153 -9.11 18.83 9.28
N GLY A 154 -10.13 18.21 8.63
CA GLY A 154 -9.97 17.40 7.44
C GLY A 154 -9.20 16.09 7.64
N ASP A 155 -9.34 15.45 8.80
CA ASP A 155 -8.73 14.14 9.06
C ASP A 155 -9.40 13.02 8.25
N GLY A 156 -10.69 13.16 8.00
CA GLY A 156 -11.47 12.23 7.22
C GLY A 156 -12.87 12.73 6.97
N ASP A 157 -13.55 12.12 6.01
CA ASP A 157 -14.93 12.41 5.62
C ASP A 157 -15.78 11.13 5.71
N SER A 158 -17.07 11.30 6.01
CA SER A 158 -18.04 10.21 5.89
C SER A 158 -18.94 10.45 4.69
N VAL A 159 -18.96 9.52 3.75
CA VAL A 159 -19.90 9.50 2.63
C VAL A 159 -21.07 8.60 2.99
N LEU A 160 -22.28 9.14 2.88
CA LEU A 160 -23.54 8.45 3.16
C LEU A 160 -24.26 8.18 1.83
N LEU A 161 -24.58 6.92 1.53
CA LEU A 161 -25.30 6.51 0.34
C LEU A 161 -26.66 5.97 0.76
N GLY A 162 -27.74 6.72 0.48
CA GLY A 162 -29.13 6.27 0.69
C GLY A 162 -29.61 5.45 -0.49
N ALA A 163 -29.93 4.18 -0.26
CA ALA A 163 -30.39 3.26 -1.28
C ALA A 163 -31.82 2.75 -0.99
N ARG A 164 -32.58 2.49 -2.06
CA ARG A 164 -33.88 1.83 -2.06
C ARG A 164 -33.78 0.43 -2.61
N LEU A 165 -34.37 -0.49 -1.87
CA LEU A 165 -34.65 -1.86 -2.27
C LEU A 165 -36.17 -2.02 -2.31
N PRO A 166 -36.74 -3.07 -2.92
CA PRO A 166 -38.17 -3.31 -2.89
C PRO A 166 -38.72 -3.34 -1.45
N GLY A 167 -39.52 -2.33 -1.08
CA GLY A 167 -40.13 -2.19 0.24
C GLY A 167 -39.20 -1.74 1.38
N HIS A 168 -37.92 -1.47 1.15
CA HIS A 168 -36.96 -1.13 2.20
C HIS A 168 -36.03 -0.01 1.77
N GLU A 169 -35.49 0.72 2.75
CA GLU A 169 -34.42 1.70 2.54
C GLU A 169 -33.22 1.35 3.44
N LEU A 170 -32.01 1.62 2.95
CA LEU A 170 -30.79 1.48 3.73
C LEU A 170 -29.85 2.66 3.45
N THR A 171 -28.96 2.90 4.38
CA THR A 171 -27.85 3.86 4.23
C THR A 171 -26.52 3.15 4.45
N ALA A 172 -25.62 3.20 3.47
CA ALA A 172 -24.24 2.85 3.69
C ALA A 172 -23.48 4.10 4.21
N VAL A 173 -22.85 3.97 5.37
CA VAL A 173 -21.96 4.99 5.95
C VAL A 173 -20.52 4.54 5.68
N ILE A 174 -19.75 5.35 4.94
CA ILE A 174 -18.41 5.01 4.47
C ILE A 174 -17.45 6.07 4.98
N TYR A 175 -16.54 5.70 5.88
CA TYR A 175 -15.53 6.61 6.42
C TYR A 175 -14.25 6.54 5.61
N ILE A 176 -13.82 7.69 5.09
CA ILE A 176 -12.61 7.88 4.31
C ILE A 176 -11.60 8.65 5.17
N ASP A 177 -10.48 8.02 5.49
CA ASP A 177 -9.40 8.59 6.29
C ASP A 177 -8.37 9.27 5.38
N HIS A 178 -8.22 10.58 5.50
CA HIS A 178 -7.28 11.36 4.70
C HIS A 178 -5.86 11.28 5.24
N ASN A 179 -5.67 11.10 6.53
CA ASN A 179 -4.35 10.99 7.16
C ASN A 179 -3.61 9.73 6.73
N LEU A 180 -4.33 8.69 6.36
CA LEU A 180 -3.79 7.43 5.85
C LEU A 180 -3.69 7.38 4.31
N GLY A 181 -3.86 8.51 3.62
CA GLY A 181 -3.70 8.58 2.16
C GLY A 181 -5.02 8.63 1.38
N THR A 182 -6.12 9.02 2.02
CA THR A 182 -7.47 9.08 1.44
C THR A 182 -7.96 7.67 1.07
N VAL A 183 -8.12 6.83 2.07
CA VAL A 183 -8.54 5.43 1.95
C VAL A 183 -9.85 5.19 2.69
N VAL A 184 -10.65 4.24 2.21
CA VAL A 184 -11.76 3.75 3.01
C VAL A 184 -11.19 2.95 4.18
N LYS A 185 -11.43 3.44 5.39
CA LYS A 185 -10.96 2.80 6.63
C LYS A 185 -12.05 1.99 7.30
N ASP A 186 -13.28 2.44 7.15
CA ASP A 186 -14.44 1.82 7.77
C ASP A 186 -15.68 2.01 6.91
N ALA A 187 -16.59 1.04 6.94
CA ALA A 187 -17.94 1.18 6.38
C ALA A 187 -18.91 0.22 7.07
N PHE A 188 -20.15 0.67 7.20
CA PHE A 188 -21.23 -0.15 7.71
C PHE A 188 -22.57 0.30 7.12
N PRO A 189 -23.47 -0.63 6.83
CA PRO A 189 -24.82 -0.33 6.42
C PRO A 189 -25.76 -0.15 7.63
N VAL A 190 -26.79 0.70 7.48
CA VAL A 190 -27.82 0.98 8.48
C VAL A 190 -29.20 0.80 7.83
N PRO A 191 -30.18 0.09 8.43
CA PRO A 191 -31.52 -0.11 7.88
C PRO A 191 -32.42 1.11 8.13
N SER A 192 -31.99 2.29 7.64
CA SER A 192 -32.72 3.56 7.79
C SER A 192 -32.47 4.47 6.59
N PRO A 193 -33.42 5.36 6.28
CA PRO A 193 -33.23 6.41 5.26
C PRO A 193 -32.05 7.31 5.57
N VAL A 194 -31.34 7.79 4.53
CA VAL A 194 -30.14 8.63 4.69
C VAL A 194 -30.44 9.94 5.44
N SER A 195 -31.64 10.46 5.34
CA SER A 195 -32.06 11.66 6.09
C SER A 195 -32.06 11.45 7.60
N GLU A 196 -32.51 10.30 8.07
CA GLU A 196 -32.52 9.95 9.49
C GLU A 196 -31.10 9.74 10.02
N VAL A 197 -30.27 9.01 9.25
CA VAL A 197 -28.86 8.79 9.61
C VAL A 197 -28.11 10.12 9.69
N ALA A 198 -28.31 11.00 8.71
CA ALA A 198 -27.69 12.33 8.71
C ALA A 198 -28.16 13.20 9.89
N GLU A 199 -29.43 13.09 10.27
CA GLU A 199 -29.96 13.81 11.43
C GLU A 199 -29.38 13.30 12.74
N LEU A 200 -29.31 11.97 12.91
CA LEU A 200 -28.63 11.36 14.05
C LEU A 200 -27.16 11.79 14.15
N MET A 201 -26.45 11.88 13.02
CA MET A 201 -25.08 12.36 13.01
C MET A 201 -24.98 13.83 13.43
N ARG A 202 -25.89 14.72 12.98
CA ARG A 202 -25.93 16.11 13.43
C ARG A 202 -26.17 16.24 14.92
N GLN A 203 -27.13 15.50 15.45
CA GLN A 203 -27.47 15.51 16.88
C GLN A 203 -26.35 14.93 17.75
N SER A 204 -25.62 13.93 17.24
CA SER A 204 -24.55 13.26 17.97
C SER A 204 -23.25 14.03 17.94
N ALA A 205 -22.99 14.81 16.90
CA ALA A 205 -21.73 15.53 16.73
C ALA A 205 -21.60 16.68 17.75
N ASP A 206 -22.69 17.43 18.05
CA ASP A 206 -22.67 18.66 18.88
C ASP A 206 -21.37 19.50 18.64
N ASP A 207 -20.87 19.45 17.40
CA ASP A 207 -19.61 20.05 16.98
C ASP A 207 -19.85 21.03 15.83
N PRO A 208 -19.64 22.32 16.06
CA PRO A 208 -19.89 23.37 15.07
C PRO A 208 -18.94 23.30 13.87
N ASP A 209 -17.88 22.49 13.94
CA ASP A 209 -16.87 22.34 12.90
C ASP A 209 -17.19 21.16 11.95
N VAL A 210 -18.24 20.38 12.23
CA VAL A 210 -18.77 19.34 11.35
C VAL A 210 -19.82 19.94 10.40
N ARG A 211 -19.71 19.63 9.11
CA ARG A 211 -20.67 20.01 8.08
C ARG A 211 -21.19 18.77 7.36
N ILE A 212 -22.52 18.65 7.30
CA ILE A 212 -23.20 17.60 6.54
C ILE A 212 -23.97 18.25 5.40
N ARG A 213 -23.67 17.86 4.16
CA ARG A 213 -24.25 18.42 2.94
C ARG A 213 -24.56 17.35 1.91
N ASP A 214 -25.45 17.66 0.98
CA ASP A 214 -25.66 16.84 -0.21
C ASP A 214 -24.46 16.96 -1.15
N ILE A 215 -24.13 15.84 -1.79
CA ILE A 215 -23.19 15.77 -2.90
C ILE A 215 -23.85 15.04 -4.09
N SER A 216 -23.32 15.25 -5.30
CA SER A 216 -23.84 14.52 -6.46
C SER A 216 -23.56 13.03 -6.33
N LEU A 217 -24.43 12.20 -6.89
CA LEU A 217 -24.25 10.75 -6.90
C LEU A 217 -22.97 10.35 -7.63
N ALA A 218 -22.61 11.08 -8.70
CA ALA A 218 -21.38 10.86 -9.44
C ALA A 218 -20.13 11.19 -8.61
N ASP A 219 -20.12 12.31 -7.85
CA ASP A 219 -19.01 12.67 -6.98
C ASP A 219 -18.85 11.65 -5.82
N ALA A 220 -19.97 11.20 -5.24
CA ALA A 220 -19.93 10.16 -4.22
C ALA A 220 -19.27 8.89 -4.74
N ARG A 221 -19.66 8.43 -5.96
CA ARG A 221 -19.01 7.30 -6.62
C ARG A 221 -17.52 7.53 -6.81
N ALA A 222 -17.13 8.65 -7.40
CA ALA A 222 -15.74 8.97 -7.70
C ALA A 222 -14.86 9.00 -6.44
N ARG A 223 -15.35 9.61 -5.35
CA ARG A 223 -14.61 9.70 -4.07
C ARG A 223 -14.42 8.35 -3.41
N VAL A 224 -15.51 7.56 -3.29
CA VAL A 224 -15.44 6.27 -2.62
C VAL A 224 -14.65 5.26 -3.46
N ALA A 225 -14.86 5.20 -4.79
CA ALA A 225 -14.12 4.31 -5.67
C ALA A 225 -12.62 4.59 -5.63
N ALA A 226 -12.20 5.85 -5.75
CA ALA A 226 -10.79 6.24 -5.65
C ALA A 226 -10.18 5.86 -4.29
N ALA A 227 -10.92 6.04 -3.18
CA ALA A 227 -10.45 5.66 -1.85
C ALA A 227 -10.33 4.14 -1.66
N ILE A 228 -11.20 3.34 -2.29
CA ILE A 228 -11.08 1.87 -2.34
C ILE A 228 -9.84 1.46 -3.13
N GLU A 229 -9.61 2.05 -4.31
CA GLU A 229 -8.45 1.74 -5.16
C GLU A 229 -7.13 2.04 -4.44
N VAL A 230 -7.03 3.18 -3.76
CA VAL A 230 -5.84 3.52 -2.96
C VAL A 230 -5.65 2.52 -1.82
N GLY A 231 -6.71 2.14 -1.12
CA GLY A 231 -6.66 1.14 -0.04
C GLY A 231 -6.21 -0.24 -0.53
N ALA A 232 -6.60 -0.63 -1.73
CA ALA A 232 -6.28 -1.95 -2.31
C ALA A 232 -4.77 -2.18 -2.58
N ILE A 233 -3.99 -1.11 -2.74
CA ILE A 233 -2.53 -1.18 -2.96
C ILE A 233 -1.71 -0.99 -1.68
N MET A 234 -2.37 -0.71 -0.55
CA MET A 234 -1.69 -0.51 0.73
C MET A 234 -1.46 -1.81 1.47
N PHE A 235 -0.25 -1.97 2.01
CA PHE A 235 0.09 -3.09 2.87
C PHE A 235 0.99 -2.64 4.05
N PRO A 236 0.69 -3.03 5.30
CA PRO A 236 -0.56 -3.67 5.74
C PRO A 236 -1.77 -2.73 5.56
N PRO A 237 -2.97 -3.27 5.32
CA PRO A 237 -4.16 -2.44 5.14
C PRO A 237 -4.52 -1.71 6.44
N PHE A 238 -4.87 -0.43 6.32
CA PHE A 238 -5.33 0.41 7.44
C PHE A 238 -6.86 0.35 7.60
N GLU A 239 -7.37 -0.85 7.76
CA GLU A 239 -8.80 -1.14 7.80
C GLU A 239 -9.27 -1.41 9.23
N THR A 240 -10.55 -1.12 9.51
CA THR A 240 -11.23 -1.64 10.70
C THR A 240 -11.73 -3.07 10.43
N ASP A 241 -12.18 -3.77 11.48
CA ASP A 241 -12.74 -5.12 11.32
C ASP A 241 -14.04 -5.14 10.49
N THR A 242 -14.71 -3.99 10.35
CA THR A 242 -15.99 -3.86 9.64
C THR A 242 -15.83 -3.59 8.15
N TRP A 243 -14.76 -2.93 7.72
CA TRP A 243 -14.58 -2.58 6.32
C TRP A 243 -14.49 -3.79 5.37
N PRO A 244 -13.68 -4.81 5.61
CA PRO A 244 -13.62 -5.98 4.73
C PRO A 244 -14.98 -6.62 4.51
N ALA A 245 -15.77 -6.76 5.58
CA ALA A 245 -17.10 -7.36 5.53
C ALA A 245 -18.12 -6.50 4.76
N SER A 246 -18.00 -5.18 4.81
CA SER A 246 -18.91 -4.23 4.15
C SER A 246 -18.51 -3.90 2.72
N ARG A 247 -17.29 -4.22 2.30
CA ARG A 247 -16.75 -3.86 0.98
C ARG A 247 -17.60 -4.37 -0.19
N PRO A 248 -17.99 -5.65 -0.30
CA PRO A 248 -18.78 -6.14 -1.42
C PRO A 248 -20.14 -5.43 -1.56
N LEU A 249 -20.81 -5.17 -0.45
CA LEU A 249 -22.06 -4.41 -0.42
C LEU A 249 -21.84 -2.95 -0.87
N THR A 250 -20.79 -2.31 -0.40
CA THR A 250 -20.45 -0.94 -0.79
C THR A 250 -20.11 -0.88 -2.29
N GLU A 251 -19.30 -1.79 -2.81
CA GLU A 251 -18.96 -1.86 -4.23
C GLU A 251 -20.18 -2.14 -5.12
N TRP A 252 -21.15 -2.92 -4.62
CA TRP A 252 -22.42 -3.09 -5.31
C TRP A 252 -23.20 -1.77 -5.39
N LEU A 253 -23.35 -1.04 -4.28
CA LEU A 253 -24.02 0.26 -4.28
C LEU A 253 -23.33 1.27 -5.21
N LEU A 254 -21.99 1.28 -5.26
CA LEU A 254 -21.24 2.14 -6.19
C LEU A 254 -21.55 1.85 -7.65
N ARG A 255 -21.81 0.60 -8.02
CA ARG A 255 -22.19 0.25 -9.40
C ARG A 255 -23.56 0.81 -9.81
N LEU A 256 -24.43 1.12 -8.85
CA LEU A 256 -25.74 1.74 -9.09
C LEU A 256 -25.64 3.27 -9.28
N LEU A 257 -24.48 3.87 -9.04
CA LEU A 257 -24.27 5.30 -9.14
C LEU A 257 -23.78 5.70 -10.55
N PRO A 258 -24.13 6.90 -11.05
CA PRO A 258 -23.63 7.41 -12.34
C PRO A 258 -22.13 7.64 -12.30
N GLU A 259 -21.51 7.56 -13.48
CA GLU A 259 -20.10 7.89 -13.70
C GLU A 259 -19.87 9.40 -13.91
N GLY A 260 -18.60 9.81 -14.04
CA GLY A 260 -18.21 11.16 -14.43
C GLY A 260 -18.12 12.18 -13.29
N GLY A 261 -18.14 11.72 -12.04
CA GLY A 261 -17.96 12.59 -10.88
C GLY A 261 -16.50 13.02 -10.65
N THR A 262 -16.32 13.94 -9.70
CA THR A 262 -15.01 14.42 -9.26
C THR A 262 -14.62 13.74 -7.94
N GLY A 263 -13.47 13.07 -7.94
CA GLY A 263 -12.84 12.49 -6.74
C GLY A 263 -12.26 13.56 -5.81
N TYR A 264 -11.52 13.12 -4.79
CA TYR A 264 -10.75 14.03 -3.95
C TYR A 264 -9.57 14.61 -4.73
N ILE A 265 -9.49 15.94 -4.78
CA ILE A 265 -8.37 16.64 -5.41
C ILE A 265 -7.32 16.91 -4.33
N ARG A 266 -6.19 16.24 -4.43
CA ARG A 266 -5.05 16.50 -3.56
C ARG A 266 -4.28 17.72 -4.06
N PRO A 267 -4.05 18.75 -3.22
CA PRO A 267 -3.23 19.90 -3.59
C PRO A 267 -1.79 19.48 -3.95
N THR A 268 -1.23 20.10 -4.98
CA THR A 268 0.18 19.94 -5.32
C THR A 268 0.95 21.18 -4.86
N TRP A 269 2.11 20.96 -4.25
CA TRP A 269 2.96 22.02 -3.72
C TRP A 269 4.33 22.00 -4.37
N SER A 270 4.66 23.01 -5.15
CA SER A 270 5.99 23.22 -5.71
C SER A 270 7.01 23.57 -4.62
N LYS A 271 8.28 23.38 -4.91
CA LYS A 271 9.37 23.82 -3.99
C LYS A 271 9.30 25.31 -3.69
N ALA A 272 8.92 26.14 -4.66
CA ALA A 272 8.80 27.58 -4.50
C ALA A 272 7.67 27.95 -3.51
N GLU A 273 6.52 27.29 -3.60
CA GLU A 273 5.39 27.51 -2.70
C GLU A 273 5.71 27.07 -1.27
N LYS A 274 6.37 25.92 -1.09
CA LYS A 274 6.86 25.48 0.23
C LYS A 274 7.84 26.48 0.82
N LYS A 275 8.80 26.96 0.05
CA LYS A 275 9.76 27.98 0.48
C LYS A 275 9.07 29.30 0.84
N LYS A 276 8.06 29.72 0.06
CA LYS A 276 7.25 30.90 0.37
C LYS A 276 6.49 30.73 1.68
N LEU A 277 5.91 29.56 1.93
CA LEU A 277 5.22 29.25 3.17
C LEU A 277 6.19 29.26 4.36
N ALA A 278 7.35 28.63 4.25
CA ALA A 278 8.39 28.63 5.27
C ALA A 278 8.85 30.07 5.61
N ASN A 279 9.10 30.91 4.61
CA ASN A 279 9.49 32.31 4.82
C ASN A 279 8.38 33.13 5.50
N ARG A 280 7.09 32.90 5.18
CA ARG A 280 5.96 33.53 5.87
C ARG A 280 5.91 33.12 7.33
N PHE A 281 6.11 31.83 7.62
CA PHE A 281 6.13 31.32 8.99
C PHE A 281 7.27 31.97 9.80
N PHE A 282 8.52 31.90 9.33
CA PHE A 282 9.66 32.48 10.04
C PHE A 282 9.63 34.02 10.08
N GLY A 283 8.90 34.67 9.18
CA GLY A 283 8.61 36.11 9.25
C GLY A 283 7.52 36.49 10.23
N SER A 284 6.68 35.54 10.68
CA SER A 284 5.58 35.77 11.62
C SER A 284 6.07 35.89 13.07
N GLU A 285 5.20 36.37 13.96
CA GLU A 285 5.45 36.38 15.40
C GLU A 285 5.70 34.98 15.99
N PHE A 286 5.08 33.94 15.41
CA PHE A 286 5.20 32.55 15.85
C PHE A 286 6.54 31.91 15.49
N GLY A 287 7.05 32.16 14.28
CA GLY A 287 8.25 31.50 13.77
C GLY A 287 9.55 32.26 14.02
N ARG A 288 9.48 33.59 14.12
CA ARG A 288 10.67 34.44 14.27
C ARG A 288 11.63 34.02 15.40
N PRO A 289 11.16 33.61 16.60
CA PRO A 289 12.03 33.18 17.68
C PRO A 289 12.79 31.86 17.38
N LEU A 290 12.35 31.12 16.37
CA LEU A 290 12.87 29.79 15.98
C LEU A 290 13.61 29.84 14.63
N ASP A 291 13.94 31.02 14.13
CA ASP A 291 14.56 31.19 12.80
C ASP A 291 16.06 30.89 12.85
N ASP A 292 16.41 29.62 12.87
CA ASP A 292 17.78 29.11 12.69
C ASP A 292 17.81 27.96 11.64
N ALA A 293 19.03 27.52 11.31
CA ALA A 293 19.23 26.52 10.25
C ALA A 293 18.54 25.18 10.55
N ASP A 294 18.62 24.70 11.80
CA ASP A 294 18.01 23.41 12.20
C ASP A 294 16.48 23.45 12.15
N HIS A 295 15.87 24.55 12.64
CA HIS A 295 14.43 24.70 12.59
C HIS A 295 13.93 24.90 11.17
N ARG A 296 14.69 25.55 10.28
CA ARG A 296 14.33 25.67 8.86
C ARG A 296 14.35 24.31 8.16
N ASP A 297 15.38 23.51 8.39
CA ASP A 297 15.48 22.15 7.84
C ASP A 297 14.37 21.24 8.41
N LEU A 298 14.13 21.33 9.71
CA LEU A 298 13.07 20.54 10.37
C LEU A 298 11.66 20.95 9.88
N LEU A 299 11.44 22.24 9.57
CA LEU A 299 10.20 22.68 8.94
C LEU A 299 10.02 22.09 7.54
N ASP A 300 11.09 21.92 6.76
CA ASP A 300 11.02 21.25 5.46
C ASP A 300 10.55 19.79 5.61
N GLN A 301 10.92 19.10 6.70
CA GLN A 301 10.39 17.78 7.03
C GLN A 301 8.87 17.83 7.35
N PHE A 302 8.41 18.83 8.10
CA PHE A 302 6.98 19.01 8.37
C PHE A 302 6.19 19.33 7.08
N LEU A 303 6.76 20.14 6.20
CA LEU A 303 6.17 20.43 4.89
C LEU A 303 6.17 19.17 3.99
N TRP A 304 7.19 18.34 4.07
CA TRP A 304 7.19 17.05 3.38
C TRP A 304 6.07 16.15 3.92
N PHE A 305 5.94 16.03 5.24
CA PHE A 305 4.83 15.30 5.86
C PHE A 305 3.48 15.87 5.42
N GLY A 306 3.22 17.17 5.60
CA GLY A 306 1.94 17.80 5.31
C GLY A 306 1.54 17.77 3.82
N THR A 307 2.52 17.75 2.89
CA THR A 307 2.26 17.68 1.44
C THR A 307 2.32 16.27 0.88
N GLY A 308 3.09 15.38 1.50
CA GLY A 308 3.32 14.00 1.05
C GLY A 308 2.36 12.99 1.68
N TYR A 309 1.83 13.29 2.87
CA TYR A 309 0.94 12.43 3.65
C TYR A 309 -0.36 13.18 3.94
N GLY A 310 -1.35 12.47 4.46
CA GLY A 310 -2.65 13.06 4.77
C GLY A 310 -3.32 13.73 3.56
N PRO A 311 -4.12 14.77 3.79
CA PRO A 311 -4.86 15.47 2.73
C PRO A 311 -3.99 16.27 1.75
N GLY A 312 -2.68 16.33 1.97
CA GLY A 312 -1.74 17.08 1.13
C GLY A 312 -1.76 18.60 1.35
N ASP A 313 -2.36 19.08 2.43
CA ASP A 313 -2.40 20.49 2.82
C ASP A 313 -1.53 20.73 4.07
N PRO A 314 -0.34 21.34 3.94
CA PRO A 314 0.59 21.54 5.05
C PRO A 314 0.09 22.59 6.08
N LEU A 315 -1.03 23.25 5.84
CA LEU A 315 -1.66 24.16 6.78
C LEU A 315 -2.75 23.49 7.65
N ARG A 316 -3.03 22.20 7.42
CA ARG A 316 -4.00 21.44 8.21
C ARG A 316 -3.30 20.61 9.27
N TRP A 317 -3.51 20.98 10.51
CA TRP A 317 -2.99 20.26 11.68
C TRP A 317 -4.15 19.88 12.59
N SER A 318 -4.19 18.62 12.98
CA SER A 318 -5.15 18.06 13.90
C SER A 318 -4.44 17.30 15.03
N PRO A 319 -5.11 16.96 16.13
CA PRO A 319 -4.55 16.06 17.13
C PRO A 319 -4.06 14.74 16.54
N VAL A 320 -4.77 14.18 15.55
CA VAL A 320 -4.39 12.94 14.86
C VAL A 320 -3.13 13.12 14.01
N ALA A 321 -3.04 14.22 13.26
CA ALA A 321 -1.84 14.52 12.46
C ALA A 321 -0.60 14.71 13.36
N VAL A 322 -0.75 15.33 14.53
CA VAL A 322 0.30 15.49 15.55
C VAL A 322 0.73 14.12 16.08
N GLU A 323 -0.22 13.26 16.45
CA GLU A 323 0.08 11.89 16.91
C GLU A 323 0.86 11.12 15.85
N ILE A 324 0.40 11.10 14.60
CA ILE A 324 1.08 10.41 13.50
C ILE A 324 2.50 10.95 13.32
N LEU A 325 2.66 12.28 13.32
CA LEU A 325 3.97 12.91 13.13
C LEU A 325 4.96 12.54 14.24
N LEU A 326 4.58 12.71 15.50
CA LEU A 326 5.48 12.56 16.65
C LEU A 326 5.63 11.11 17.10
N ALA A 327 4.54 10.31 17.10
CA ALA A 327 4.60 8.95 17.60
C ALA A 327 5.10 7.92 16.57
N ASP A 328 5.00 8.22 15.27
CA ASP A 328 5.35 7.27 14.22
C ASP A 328 6.27 7.87 13.15
N TRP A 329 5.87 8.97 12.49
CA TRP A 329 6.49 9.38 11.24
C TRP A 329 7.93 9.88 11.43
N ILE A 330 8.17 10.88 12.33
CA ILE A 330 9.53 11.38 12.59
C ILE A 330 10.42 10.25 13.12
N PRO A 331 10.03 9.52 14.20
CA PRO A 331 10.88 8.46 14.73
C PRO A 331 11.28 7.39 13.71
N ARG A 332 10.41 7.09 12.76
CA ARG A 332 10.62 6.05 11.76
C ARG A 332 11.30 6.53 10.48
N LYS A 333 10.98 7.74 10.02
CA LYS A 333 11.38 8.24 8.70
C LYS A 333 12.63 9.11 8.73
N ILE A 334 12.85 9.86 9.83
CA ILE A 334 13.93 10.84 9.89
C ILE A 334 15.13 10.26 10.66
N VAL A 335 16.24 10.10 9.96
CA VAL A 335 17.51 9.61 10.53
C VAL A 335 18.36 10.84 10.83
N ALA A 336 18.39 11.26 12.10
CA ALA A 336 19.13 12.43 12.56
C ALA A 336 19.47 12.30 14.06
N SER A 337 20.37 13.17 14.55
CA SER A 337 20.77 13.17 15.96
C SER A 337 19.59 13.48 16.90
N PRO A 338 19.56 12.88 18.12
CA PRO A 338 18.54 13.20 19.11
C PRO A 338 18.45 14.69 19.45
N GLY A 339 19.58 15.42 19.45
CA GLY A 339 19.60 16.85 19.71
C GLY A 339 18.85 17.67 18.66
N TYR A 340 19.00 17.32 17.37
CA TYR A 340 18.25 17.92 16.29
C TYR A 340 16.76 17.57 16.39
N LEU A 341 16.41 16.28 16.50
CA LEU A 341 15.02 15.82 16.57
C LEU A 341 14.28 16.37 17.79
N SER A 342 14.97 16.63 18.91
CA SER A 342 14.36 17.16 20.14
C SER A 342 13.72 18.54 19.98
N LYS A 343 14.07 19.29 18.91
CA LYS A 343 13.50 20.60 18.58
C LYS A 343 12.09 20.51 17.96
N ALA A 344 11.69 19.33 17.45
CA ALA A 344 10.44 19.18 16.69
C ALA A 344 9.17 19.60 17.47
N PRO A 345 8.95 19.26 18.74
CA PRO A 345 7.72 19.67 19.44
C PRO A 345 7.58 21.18 19.59
N ALA A 346 8.66 21.90 19.88
CA ALA A 346 8.65 23.37 20.01
C ALA A 346 8.31 24.04 18.67
N LEU A 347 8.96 23.61 17.58
CA LEU A 347 8.67 24.08 16.24
C LEU A 347 7.22 23.75 15.83
N LEU A 348 6.75 22.56 16.13
CA LEU A 348 5.39 22.11 15.78
C LEU A 348 4.32 22.98 16.46
N ARG A 349 4.49 23.30 17.74
CA ARG A 349 3.56 24.22 18.44
C ARG A 349 3.49 25.60 17.77
N ALA A 350 4.63 26.14 17.41
CA ALA A 350 4.68 27.43 16.73
C ALA A 350 4.04 27.37 15.34
N PHE A 351 4.31 26.30 14.60
CA PHE A 351 3.76 26.10 13.26
C PHE A 351 2.26 25.84 13.26
N ILE A 352 1.73 25.06 14.23
CA ILE A 352 0.29 24.87 14.42
C ILE A 352 -0.41 26.20 14.65
N ARG A 353 0.10 27.05 15.57
CA ARG A 353 -0.49 28.38 15.83
C ARG A 353 -0.52 29.23 14.58
N PHE A 354 0.56 29.27 13.83
CA PHE A 354 0.63 29.98 12.56
C PHE A 354 -0.40 29.42 11.54
N CYS A 355 -0.45 28.13 11.33
CA CYS A 355 -1.35 27.49 10.35
C CYS A 355 -2.82 27.71 10.72
N HIS A 356 -3.17 27.58 12.00
CA HIS A 356 -4.53 27.77 12.48
C HIS A 356 -4.96 29.24 12.39
N ALA A 357 -4.06 30.21 12.65
CA ALA A 357 -4.33 31.63 12.44
C ALA A 357 -4.59 31.91 10.94
N GLU A 358 -3.77 31.39 10.02
CA GLU A 358 -3.95 31.54 8.58
C GLU A 358 -5.28 30.93 8.08
N ARG A 359 -5.70 29.80 8.65
CA ARG A 359 -6.94 29.10 8.29
C ARG A 359 -8.17 29.54 9.08
N LYS A 360 -8.00 30.47 10.02
CA LYS A 360 -9.06 30.95 10.93
C LYS A 360 -9.73 29.80 11.70
N ILE A 361 -8.94 28.81 12.11
CA ILE A 361 -9.40 27.73 12.97
C ILE A 361 -9.71 28.32 14.36
N ARG A 362 -10.84 27.94 14.93
CA ARG A 362 -11.26 28.46 16.24
C ARG A 362 -10.27 28.06 17.35
N PRO A 363 -10.09 28.94 18.37
CA PRO A 363 -9.10 28.73 19.43
C PRO A 363 -9.21 27.38 20.15
N ALA A 364 -10.42 26.92 20.42
CA ALA A 364 -10.63 25.63 21.10
C ALA A 364 -10.05 24.43 20.35
N LEU A 365 -10.09 24.40 19.01
CA LEU A 365 -9.44 23.36 18.20
C LEU A 365 -7.92 23.51 18.19
N THR A 366 -7.43 24.76 18.21
CA THR A 366 -6.00 25.05 18.33
C THR A 366 -5.46 24.51 19.66
N ASP A 367 -6.17 24.79 20.77
CA ASP A 367 -5.80 24.32 22.11
C ASP A 367 -5.81 22.78 22.18
N GLN A 368 -6.81 22.12 21.59
CA GLN A 368 -6.86 20.66 21.49
C GLN A 368 -5.67 20.09 20.70
N THR A 369 -5.31 20.74 19.58
CA THR A 369 -4.18 20.28 18.76
C THR A 369 -2.84 20.48 19.48
N LEU A 370 -2.68 21.59 20.21
CA LEU A 370 -1.50 21.84 21.04
C LEU A 370 -1.41 20.87 22.23
N ALA A 371 -2.54 20.54 22.87
CA ALA A 371 -2.59 19.54 23.92
C ALA A 371 -2.13 18.14 23.43
N ALA A 372 -2.40 17.81 22.17
CA ALA A 372 -1.87 16.58 21.58
C ALA A 372 -0.33 16.60 21.44
N VAL A 373 0.27 17.77 21.16
CA VAL A 373 1.74 17.90 21.18
C VAL A 373 2.27 17.62 22.58
N ASP A 374 1.62 18.20 23.62
CA ASP A 374 2.02 18.01 25.03
C ASP A 374 1.86 16.55 25.48
N GLU A 375 0.79 15.87 25.05
CA GLU A 375 0.54 14.45 25.34
C GLU A 375 1.64 13.55 24.75
N HIS A 376 2.05 13.81 23.49
CA HIS A 376 2.98 12.93 22.78
C HIS A 376 4.45 13.30 22.98
N GLU A 377 4.78 14.51 23.41
CA GLU A 377 6.16 14.98 23.52
C GLU A 377 7.03 14.12 24.42
N ARG A 378 6.54 13.75 25.60
CA ARG A 378 7.34 12.96 26.56
C ARG A 378 7.76 11.60 25.96
N GLU A 379 6.83 10.91 25.33
CA GLU A 379 7.11 9.63 24.70
C GLU A 379 7.99 9.81 23.45
N TYR A 380 7.74 10.83 22.64
CA TYR A 380 8.57 11.20 21.52
C TYR A 380 10.02 11.43 21.93
N GLN A 381 10.26 12.26 22.98
CA GLN A 381 11.60 12.54 23.49
C GLN A 381 12.31 11.28 24.01
N ARG A 382 11.59 10.31 24.54
CA ARG A 382 12.10 9.01 24.95
C ARG A 382 12.49 8.16 23.74
N VAL A 383 11.58 8.07 22.78
CA VAL A 383 11.75 7.22 21.58
C VAL A 383 12.92 7.68 20.72
N ILE A 384 13.09 9.00 20.50
CA ILE A 384 14.20 9.49 19.67
C ILE A 384 15.59 9.25 20.26
N ARG A 385 15.68 8.96 21.58
CA ARG A 385 16.95 8.65 22.28
C ARG A 385 17.18 7.15 22.45
N SER A 386 16.18 6.31 22.18
CA SER A 386 16.30 4.86 22.27
C SER A 386 16.72 4.23 20.94
N PRO A 387 17.44 3.10 20.97
CA PRO A 387 17.67 2.30 19.77
C PRO A 387 16.33 1.92 19.13
N ARG A 388 16.19 2.11 17.82
CA ARG A 388 14.97 1.80 17.08
C ARG A 388 15.24 1.60 15.60
N PRO A 389 14.45 0.76 14.90
CA PRO A 389 14.49 0.70 13.44
C PRO A 389 14.11 2.06 12.84
N GLN A 390 14.91 2.55 11.89
CA GLN A 390 14.72 3.83 11.21
C GLN A 390 14.82 3.65 9.69
N GLY A 391 14.23 4.57 8.93
CA GLY A 391 14.28 4.53 7.47
C GLY A 391 13.72 3.23 6.89
N PRO A 392 14.40 2.58 5.93
CA PRO A 392 13.91 1.36 5.28
C PRO A 392 13.64 0.20 6.25
N MET A 393 14.44 0.09 7.32
CA MET A 393 14.28 -0.97 8.34
C MET A 393 12.98 -0.86 9.12
N ALA A 394 12.55 0.35 9.43
CA ALA A 394 11.27 0.55 10.10
C ALA A 394 10.10 0.08 9.20
N LEU A 395 10.23 0.22 7.88
CA LEU A 395 9.24 -0.28 6.94
C LEU A 395 9.20 -1.81 6.91
N LEU A 396 10.36 -2.46 6.84
CA LEU A 396 10.47 -3.92 6.86
C LEU A 396 9.93 -4.52 8.15
N ALA A 397 10.23 -3.90 9.29
CA ALA A 397 9.68 -4.30 10.58
C ALA A 397 8.14 -4.15 10.63
N ALA A 398 7.60 -3.06 10.06
CA ALA A 398 6.15 -2.85 10.00
C ALA A 398 5.44 -3.86 9.09
N MET A 399 6.12 -4.36 8.05
CA MET A 399 5.59 -5.36 7.12
C MET A 399 5.70 -6.81 7.64
N GLY A 400 6.29 -7.02 8.83
CA GLY A 400 6.50 -8.36 9.37
C GLY A 400 7.52 -9.21 8.60
N VAL A 401 8.31 -8.59 7.73
CA VAL A 401 9.35 -9.24 6.91
C VAL A 401 10.64 -9.41 7.71
N ALA A 402 10.86 -8.61 8.75
CA ALA A 402 11.84 -8.89 9.78
C ALA A 402 11.28 -10.05 10.62
N GLY A 403 11.84 -11.25 10.43
CA GLY A 403 11.32 -12.51 11.01
C GLY A 403 11.05 -12.41 12.52
N ASP A 404 10.27 -13.39 13.03
CA ASP A 404 9.94 -13.64 14.44
C ASP A 404 11.19 -13.86 15.33
N GLN A 405 12.16 -12.98 15.25
CA GLN A 405 13.16 -12.87 16.30
C GLN A 405 12.57 -12.00 17.40
N GLU A 406 12.51 -12.58 18.59
CA GLU A 406 12.19 -11.97 19.87
C GLU A 406 12.71 -10.53 19.93
N PRO A 407 11.98 -9.62 20.62
CA PRO A 407 12.36 -8.22 20.67
C PRO A 407 13.78 -8.12 21.22
N TRP A 408 14.68 -7.67 20.35
CA TRP A 408 15.99 -7.04 20.61
C TRP A 408 16.29 -6.87 22.11
N GLN A 409 16.56 -7.96 22.80
CA GLN A 409 17.21 -7.94 24.09
C GLN A 409 18.71 -8.04 23.82
N ASP A 410 19.39 -6.95 24.12
CA ASP A 410 20.81 -6.86 24.48
C ASP A 410 21.90 -6.75 23.40
N GLU A 411 21.61 -6.51 22.10
CA GLU A 411 22.68 -5.98 21.25
C GLU A 411 22.24 -4.67 20.54
N PRO A 412 23.08 -3.62 20.52
CA PRO A 412 22.81 -2.40 19.76
C PRO A 412 22.68 -2.78 18.28
N PHE A 413 21.58 -2.38 17.62
CA PHE A 413 21.41 -2.55 16.18
C PHE A 413 22.53 -1.81 15.45
N GLU A 414 23.53 -2.53 14.99
CA GLU A 414 24.59 -2.01 14.14
C GLU A 414 24.05 -1.77 12.72
N ALA A 415 23.44 -0.60 12.49
CA ALA A 415 22.93 -0.22 11.18
C ALA A 415 23.98 -0.41 10.06
N GLY A 416 25.24 -0.15 10.37
CA GLY A 416 26.35 -0.38 9.47
C GLY A 416 26.51 -1.83 9.04
N ARG A 417 26.32 -2.79 9.97
CA ARG A 417 26.42 -4.24 9.69
C ARG A 417 25.30 -4.69 8.75
N TYR A 418 24.08 -4.28 9.01
CA TYR A 418 22.96 -4.59 8.14
C TYR A 418 23.16 -4.10 6.70
N PHE A 419 23.67 -2.87 6.52
CA PHE A 419 23.98 -2.36 5.19
C PHE A 419 25.11 -3.16 4.52
N LEU A 420 26.10 -3.59 5.28
CA LEU A 420 27.15 -4.47 4.76
C LEU A 420 26.60 -5.84 4.32
N ASP A 421 25.66 -6.43 5.08
CA ASP A 421 24.99 -7.68 4.71
C ASP A 421 24.16 -7.50 3.43
N MET A 422 23.44 -6.39 3.29
CA MET A 422 22.71 -6.07 2.04
C MET A 422 23.65 -5.93 0.84
N LEU A 423 24.81 -5.27 1.03
CA LEU A 423 25.81 -5.12 -0.03
C LEU A 423 26.46 -6.47 -0.35
N ALA A 424 26.68 -7.31 0.66
CA ALA A 424 27.19 -8.67 0.48
C ALA A 424 26.22 -9.53 -0.35
N GLU A 425 24.91 -9.49 -0.06
CA GLU A 425 23.91 -10.18 -0.87
C GLU A 425 23.89 -9.69 -2.33
N GLU A 426 24.14 -8.41 -2.57
CA GLU A 426 24.15 -7.84 -3.93
C GLU A 426 25.29 -8.39 -4.78
N VAL A 427 26.42 -8.71 -4.16
CA VAL A 427 27.62 -9.21 -4.82
C VAL A 427 27.85 -10.71 -4.66
N GLY A 428 27.00 -11.41 -3.91
CA GLY A 428 27.08 -12.86 -3.75
C GLY A 428 27.80 -13.36 -2.50
N GLY A 429 28.00 -12.51 -1.51
CA GLY A 429 28.55 -12.87 -0.19
C GLY A 429 29.56 -11.88 0.37
N ALA A 430 29.90 -12.07 1.65
CA ALA A 430 30.83 -11.19 2.37
C ALA A 430 32.23 -11.20 1.74
N ASP A 431 32.75 -12.38 1.38
CA ASP A 431 34.07 -12.51 0.76
C ASP A 431 34.12 -11.81 -0.61
N ALA A 432 33.03 -11.89 -1.39
CA ALA A 432 32.90 -11.17 -2.66
C ALA A 432 32.83 -9.66 -2.45
N LEU A 433 32.18 -9.21 -1.37
CA LEU A 433 32.14 -7.77 -1.00
C LEU A 433 33.53 -7.29 -0.57
N ASP A 434 34.28 -8.09 0.18
CA ASP A 434 35.62 -7.73 0.67
C ASP A 434 36.63 -7.62 -0.46
N SER A 435 36.57 -8.55 -1.42
CA SER A 435 37.45 -8.62 -2.59
C SER A 435 36.98 -7.79 -3.78
N LEU A 436 35.84 -7.09 -3.66
CA LEU A 436 35.26 -6.33 -4.75
C LEU A 436 36.17 -5.18 -5.18
N ASP A 437 36.50 -5.13 -6.47
CA ASP A 437 37.20 -4.04 -7.14
C ASP A 437 36.29 -3.37 -8.19
N ASP A 438 36.72 -2.22 -8.70
CA ASP A 438 35.98 -1.47 -9.72
C ASP A 438 36.64 -1.54 -11.12
N THR A 439 37.48 -2.57 -11.37
CA THR A 439 38.06 -2.83 -12.68
C THR A 439 36.99 -3.01 -13.73
N PRO A 440 36.98 -2.27 -14.86
CA PRO A 440 35.99 -2.41 -15.90
C PRO A 440 35.86 -3.83 -16.43
N LEU A 441 34.64 -4.25 -16.77
CA LEU A 441 34.44 -5.51 -17.50
C LEU A 441 35.07 -5.40 -18.87
N PRO A 442 35.62 -6.52 -19.43
CA PRO A 442 36.24 -6.49 -20.75
C PRO A 442 35.28 -6.00 -21.84
N ASP A 443 35.73 -5.10 -22.70
CA ASP A 443 34.92 -4.59 -23.81
C ASP A 443 34.61 -5.64 -24.87
N GLN A 444 35.52 -6.62 -25.02
CA GLN A 444 35.40 -7.73 -25.98
C GLN A 444 35.56 -9.05 -25.26
N GLU A 445 34.47 -9.67 -24.90
CA GLU A 445 34.43 -11.01 -24.35
C GLU A 445 33.59 -11.89 -25.26
N GLU A 446 34.15 -13.02 -25.69
CA GLU A 446 33.42 -13.99 -26.50
C GLU A 446 32.31 -14.62 -25.67
N PHE A 447 31.20 -14.98 -26.33
CA PHE A 447 30.09 -15.64 -25.64
C PHE A 447 30.47 -17.10 -25.30
N GLY A 448 30.27 -17.46 -24.02
CA GLY A 448 30.54 -18.82 -23.55
C GLY A 448 29.44 -19.79 -24.04
N TRP A 449 29.79 -20.64 -25.02
CA TRP A 449 28.88 -21.64 -25.56
C TRP A 449 28.88 -22.94 -24.76
N ASP A 450 29.68 -23.06 -23.72
CA ASP A 450 29.77 -24.23 -22.87
C ASP A 450 28.43 -24.48 -22.15
N GLY A 451 27.93 -25.72 -22.23
CA GLY A 451 26.64 -26.05 -21.64
C GLY A 451 25.41 -25.65 -22.46
N VAL A 452 25.56 -24.88 -23.56
CA VAL A 452 24.45 -24.53 -24.45
C VAL A 452 24.13 -25.72 -25.39
N PRO A 453 22.90 -26.30 -25.31
CA PRO A 453 22.47 -27.37 -26.22
C PRO A 453 22.61 -26.97 -27.69
N ALA A 454 23.05 -27.91 -28.53
CA ALA A 454 23.34 -27.63 -29.94
C ALA A 454 22.12 -27.12 -30.72
N ASP A 455 20.94 -27.62 -30.40
CA ASP A 455 19.66 -27.26 -31.01
C ASP A 455 19.16 -25.82 -30.59
N LEU A 456 19.73 -25.27 -29.53
CA LEU A 456 19.41 -23.90 -29.08
C LEU A 456 20.41 -22.84 -29.53
N ARG A 457 21.56 -23.25 -30.10
CA ARG A 457 22.66 -22.31 -30.43
C ARG A 457 22.27 -21.25 -31.43
N ASP A 458 21.59 -21.60 -32.50
CA ASP A 458 21.17 -20.65 -33.53
C ASP A 458 20.23 -19.60 -32.91
N ARG A 459 19.28 -20.08 -32.13
CA ARG A 459 18.30 -19.19 -31.50
C ARG A 459 18.91 -18.31 -30.41
N ALA A 460 19.82 -18.86 -29.62
CA ALA A 460 20.61 -18.08 -28.65
C ALA A 460 21.48 -17.04 -29.36
N GLY A 461 22.03 -17.36 -30.54
CA GLY A 461 22.78 -16.42 -31.37
C GLY A 461 21.95 -15.22 -31.85
N GLU A 462 20.68 -15.45 -32.24
CA GLU A 462 19.76 -14.36 -32.61
C GLU A 462 19.46 -13.44 -31.43
N VAL A 463 19.22 -14.01 -30.22
CA VAL A 463 19.00 -13.27 -28.99
C VAL A 463 20.25 -12.46 -28.60
N LEU A 464 21.41 -13.10 -28.68
CA LEU A 464 22.70 -12.47 -28.36
C LEU A 464 22.97 -11.27 -29.28
N ALA A 465 22.79 -11.43 -30.61
CA ALA A 465 22.97 -10.35 -31.59
C ALA A 465 22.00 -9.17 -31.33
N ALA A 466 20.78 -9.44 -30.94
CA ALA A 466 19.81 -8.39 -30.58
C ALA A 466 20.19 -7.68 -29.29
N CYS A 467 20.71 -8.42 -28.29
CA CYS A 467 21.19 -7.90 -27.02
C CYS A 467 22.44 -6.99 -27.21
N ASP A 468 23.41 -7.46 -27.99
CA ASP A 468 24.64 -6.74 -28.28
C ASP A 468 24.35 -5.40 -28.95
N ARG A 469 23.51 -5.36 -29.98
CA ARG A 469 23.08 -4.10 -30.63
C ARG A 469 22.46 -3.13 -29.65
N CYS A 470 21.56 -3.61 -28.79
CA CYS A 470 20.94 -2.76 -27.77
C CYS A 470 21.96 -2.21 -26.77
N CYS A 471 22.93 -3.02 -26.36
CA CYS A 471 23.99 -2.56 -25.47
C CYS A 471 24.90 -1.52 -26.14
N ASP A 472 25.27 -1.72 -27.40
CA ASP A 472 26.09 -0.79 -28.16
C ASP A 472 25.38 0.57 -28.35
N ASP A 473 24.07 0.55 -28.61
CA ASP A 473 23.29 1.76 -28.87
C ASP A 473 22.83 2.51 -27.61
N LEU A 474 22.53 1.81 -26.49
CA LEU A 474 21.87 2.42 -25.33
C LEU A 474 22.61 2.27 -24.00
N LEU A 475 23.30 1.15 -23.76
CA LEU A 475 23.79 0.81 -22.42
C LEU A 475 25.31 0.99 -22.27
N GLY A 476 26.09 0.48 -23.22
CA GLY A 476 27.54 0.50 -23.25
C GLY A 476 28.21 -0.88 -23.18
N ALA A 477 29.51 -0.91 -23.44
CA ALA A 477 30.29 -2.15 -23.63
C ALA A 477 30.29 -3.07 -22.40
N GLU A 478 30.46 -2.53 -21.19
CA GLU A 478 30.41 -3.33 -19.96
C GLU A 478 29.06 -4.04 -19.77
N TYR A 479 27.97 -3.35 -20.15
CA TYR A 479 26.61 -3.94 -20.11
C TYR A 479 26.48 -5.09 -21.13
N ARG A 480 27.10 -4.98 -22.29
CA ARG A 480 27.15 -6.05 -23.29
C ARG A 480 27.82 -7.30 -22.70
N THR A 481 28.98 -7.14 -22.08
CA THR A 481 29.68 -8.25 -21.44
C THR A 481 28.89 -8.86 -20.30
N ALA A 482 28.28 -8.05 -19.44
CA ALA A 482 27.39 -8.53 -18.37
C ALA A 482 26.16 -9.28 -18.91
N CYS A 483 25.54 -8.80 -20.00
CA CYS A 483 24.43 -9.49 -20.67
C CYS A 483 24.85 -10.83 -21.27
N ARG A 484 26.01 -10.90 -21.91
CA ARG A 484 26.58 -12.13 -22.45
C ARG A 484 26.79 -13.18 -21.35
N ARG A 485 27.37 -12.80 -20.22
CA ARG A 485 27.57 -13.67 -19.05
C ARG A 485 26.26 -14.14 -18.45
N LEU A 486 25.27 -13.26 -18.32
CA LEU A 486 23.94 -13.63 -17.86
C LEU A 486 23.27 -14.65 -18.79
N LEU A 487 23.30 -14.40 -20.10
CA LEU A 487 22.71 -15.30 -21.10
C LEU A 487 23.44 -16.64 -21.16
N ALA A 488 24.77 -16.68 -21.06
CA ALA A 488 25.52 -17.92 -21.02
C ALA A 488 25.11 -18.83 -19.86
N ARG A 489 24.79 -18.25 -18.68
CA ARG A 489 24.27 -18.98 -17.52
C ARG A 489 22.81 -19.41 -17.68
N ALA A 490 21.99 -18.56 -18.32
CA ALA A 490 20.55 -18.77 -18.38
C ALA A 490 20.11 -19.70 -19.52
N VAL A 491 20.75 -19.63 -20.69
CA VAL A 491 20.31 -20.34 -21.92
C VAL A 491 20.09 -21.83 -21.72
N PRO A 492 20.91 -22.60 -20.99
CA PRO A 492 20.65 -24.01 -20.74
C PRO A 492 19.29 -24.30 -20.07
N GLY A 493 18.78 -23.37 -19.26
CA GLY A 493 17.49 -23.46 -18.56
C GLY A 493 16.32 -22.82 -19.31
N LEU A 494 16.53 -22.22 -20.49
CA LEU A 494 15.52 -21.43 -21.21
C LEU A 494 14.91 -22.12 -22.44
N SER A 495 14.98 -23.46 -22.56
CA SER A 495 14.50 -24.19 -23.74
C SER A 495 13.07 -23.84 -24.16
N GLY A 496 12.15 -23.68 -23.20
CA GLY A 496 10.76 -23.26 -23.46
C GLY A 496 10.64 -21.83 -23.97
N MET A 497 11.48 -20.92 -23.47
CA MET A 497 11.47 -19.51 -23.86
C MET A 497 12.17 -19.28 -25.21
N LEU A 498 13.16 -20.09 -25.55
CA LEU A 498 13.89 -20.07 -26.82
C LEU A 498 13.13 -20.79 -27.95
N SER A 499 11.87 -21.17 -27.72
CA SER A 499 11.01 -21.74 -28.75
C SER A 499 10.84 -20.79 -29.93
N LYS A 500 10.54 -21.37 -31.12
CA LYS A 500 10.36 -20.60 -32.37
C LYS A 500 9.23 -19.56 -32.32
N THR A 501 8.32 -19.66 -31.36
CA THR A 501 7.18 -18.74 -31.20
C THR A 501 7.53 -17.45 -30.45
N THR A 502 8.61 -17.45 -29.65
CA THR A 502 9.01 -16.23 -28.90
C THR A 502 9.99 -15.42 -29.72
N ARG A 503 9.74 -14.14 -29.94
CA ARG A 503 10.65 -13.25 -30.68
C ARG A 503 11.97 -13.07 -29.92
N PRO A 504 13.16 -13.14 -30.59
CA PRO A 504 14.47 -12.97 -29.95
C PRO A 504 14.60 -11.63 -29.23
N GLU A 505 14.01 -10.57 -29.79
CA GLU A 505 14.04 -9.23 -29.23
C GLU A 505 13.39 -9.12 -27.85
N VAL A 506 12.41 -9.97 -27.58
CA VAL A 506 11.73 -10.01 -26.29
C VAL A 506 12.64 -10.59 -25.19
N ILE A 507 13.42 -11.62 -25.54
CA ILE A 507 14.37 -12.24 -24.62
C ILE A 507 15.58 -11.31 -24.42
N ALA A 508 16.08 -10.71 -25.49
CA ALA A 508 17.15 -9.71 -25.45
C ALA A 508 16.78 -8.51 -24.58
N ALA A 509 15.58 -7.96 -24.78
CA ALA A 509 15.06 -6.86 -23.94
C ALA A 509 14.99 -7.26 -22.46
N ALA A 510 14.57 -8.49 -22.16
CA ALA A 510 14.50 -9.00 -20.79
C ALA A 510 15.88 -9.16 -20.15
N ALA A 511 16.88 -9.64 -20.89
CA ALA A 511 18.27 -9.74 -20.42
C ALA A 511 18.87 -8.33 -20.16
N CYS A 512 18.68 -7.39 -21.10
CA CYS A 512 19.11 -5.99 -20.93
C CYS A 512 18.39 -5.32 -19.75
N TRP A 513 17.12 -5.65 -19.51
CA TRP A 513 16.37 -5.15 -18.37
C TRP A 513 16.95 -5.68 -17.04
N VAL A 514 17.26 -6.97 -16.94
CA VAL A 514 17.86 -7.57 -15.73
C VAL A 514 19.18 -6.89 -15.39
N ILE A 515 20.11 -6.83 -16.36
CA ILE A 515 21.43 -6.22 -16.16
C ILE A 515 21.30 -4.72 -15.89
N GLY A 516 20.45 -4.01 -16.64
CA GLY A 516 20.24 -2.58 -16.44
C GLY A 516 19.63 -2.25 -15.07
N LYS A 517 18.65 -3.05 -14.58
CA LYS A 517 18.07 -2.89 -13.25
C LYS A 517 19.05 -3.22 -12.13
N GLY A 518 19.76 -4.33 -12.20
CA GLY A 518 20.75 -4.73 -11.21
C GLY A 518 21.91 -3.76 -11.09
N ASN A 519 22.26 -3.08 -12.18
CA ASN A 519 23.29 -2.05 -12.21
C ASN A 519 22.74 -0.62 -12.03
N GLN A 520 21.46 -0.44 -11.66
CA GLN A 520 20.80 0.85 -11.43
C GLN A 520 20.92 1.84 -12.62
N ARG A 521 20.93 1.32 -13.86
CA ARG A 521 21.08 2.11 -15.09
C ARG A 521 19.83 2.93 -15.41
N PHE A 522 18.64 2.49 -14.97
CA PHE A 522 17.38 3.15 -15.29
C PHE A 522 16.96 4.12 -14.18
N GLY A 523 16.82 5.39 -14.54
CA GLY A 523 16.41 6.46 -13.65
C GLY A 523 15.03 7.04 -13.99
N GLN A 524 14.61 8.04 -13.23
CA GLN A 524 13.34 8.76 -13.43
C GLN A 524 13.54 10.25 -13.75
N ARG A 525 14.77 10.77 -13.67
CA ARG A 525 15.07 12.17 -13.94
C ARG A 525 15.09 12.46 -15.44
N PRO A 526 14.81 13.70 -15.87
CA PRO A 526 15.00 14.09 -17.26
C PRO A 526 16.44 13.85 -17.73
N GLY A 527 16.60 13.18 -18.88
CA GLY A 527 17.91 12.84 -19.45
C GLY A 527 18.49 11.49 -18.98
N GLU A 528 17.89 10.82 -17.99
CA GLU A 528 18.27 9.46 -17.62
C GLU A 528 17.56 8.43 -18.53
N LEU A 529 18.27 7.34 -18.84
CA LEU A 529 17.69 6.21 -19.55
C LEU A 529 16.56 5.58 -18.74
N ARG A 530 15.42 5.32 -19.35
CA ARG A 530 14.24 4.72 -18.70
C ARG A 530 13.95 3.33 -19.26
N VAL A 531 13.24 2.52 -18.49
CA VAL A 531 12.78 1.19 -18.96
C VAL A 531 11.94 1.31 -20.23
N LYS A 532 11.16 2.40 -20.40
CA LYS A 532 10.39 2.65 -21.61
C LYS A 532 11.27 2.85 -22.86
N ASP A 533 12.46 3.43 -22.69
CA ASP A 533 13.38 3.66 -23.80
C ASP A 533 13.93 2.32 -24.30
N LEU A 534 14.26 1.41 -23.36
CA LEU A 534 14.63 0.02 -23.67
C LEU A 534 13.48 -0.73 -24.38
N THR A 535 12.26 -0.66 -23.86
CA THR A 535 11.12 -1.36 -24.47
C THR A 535 10.75 -0.77 -25.84
N SER A 536 10.88 0.54 -26.00
CA SER A 536 10.67 1.22 -27.29
C SER A 536 11.72 0.83 -28.33
N TYR A 537 12.99 0.68 -27.94
CA TYR A 537 14.06 0.20 -28.81
C TYR A 537 13.72 -1.14 -29.48
N PHE A 538 13.14 -2.06 -28.71
CA PHE A 538 12.72 -3.37 -29.19
C PHE A 538 11.28 -3.40 -29.74
N SER A 539 10.60 -2.27 -29.83
CA SER A 539 9.18 -2.16 -30.24
C SER A 539 8.26 -3.07 -29.41
N LEU A 540 8.42 -3.04 -28.07
CA LEU A 540 7.70 -3.88 -27.11
C LEU A 540 6.85 -3.05 -26.14
N GLY A 541 5.73 -3.63 -25.64
CA GLY A 541 4.97 -3.09 -24.53
C GLY A 541 5.64 -3.35 -23.17
N GLN A 542 5.39 -2.50 -22.16
CA GLN A 542 6.08 -2.57 -20.86
C GLN A 542 5.82 -3.83 -20.04
N SER A 543 4.66 -4.49 -20.17
CA SER A 543 4.22 -5.56 -19.26
C SER A 543 4.91 -6.91 -19.43
N SER A 544 5.62 -7.15 -20.53
CA SER A 544 6.17 -8.47 -20.85
C SER A 544 7.66 -8.65 -20.53
N VAL A 545 8.39 -7.57 -20.27
CA VAL A 545 9.87 -7.61 -20.15
C VAL A 545 10.31 -8.03 -18.75
N SER A 546 9.68 -7.52 -17.70
CA SER A 546 10.06 -7.82 -16.31
C SER A 546 9.78 -9.28 -15.92
N GLU A 547 8.62 -9.82 -16.32
CA GLU A 547 8.29 -11.21 -16.02
C GLU A 547 9.29 -12.18 -16.66
N ARG A 548 9.64 -11.94 -17.92
CA ARG A 548 10.68 -12.73 -18.61
C ARG A 548 12.07 -12.50 -18.02
N GLY A 549 12.36 -11.29 -17.56
CA GLY A 549 13.57 -11.00 -16.81
C GLY A 549 13.73 -11.87 -15.58
N TYR A 550 12.67 -12.02 -14.78
CA TYR A 550 12.69 -12.92 -13.62
C TYR A 550 12.83 -14.41 -14.00
N GLN A 551 12.30 -14.81 -15.16
CA GLN A 551 12.52 -16.17 -15.68
C GLN A 551 13.99 -16.39 -16.08
N ILE A 552 14.62 -15.40 -16.73
CA ILE A 552 16.06 -15.43 -17.06
C ILE A 552 16.91 -15.48 -15.78
N MET A 553 16.61 -14.68 -14.77
CA MET A 553 17.32 -14.71 -13.48
C MET A 553 17.26 -16.11 -12.85
N ARG A 554 16.07 -16.71 -12.77
CA ARG A 554 15.91 -18.06 -12.22
C ARG A 554 16.69 -19.11 -13.00
N ALA A 555 16.66 -19.04 -14.32
CA ALA A 555 17.42 -19.93 -15.19
C ALA A 555 18.95 -19.77 -15.02
N ALA A 556 19.42 -18.54 -14.73
CA ALA A 556 20.82 -18.25 -14.41
C ALA A 556 21.21 -18.57 -12.95
N GLY A 557 20.31 -19.17 -12.14
CA GLY A 557 20.56 -19.47 -10.74
C GLY A 557 20.51 -18.24 -9.81
N ILE A 558 20.04 -17.10 -10.31
CA ILE A 558 19.89 -15.86 -9.51
C ILE A 558 18.50 -15.86 -8.87
N GLN A 559 18.46 -15.92 -7.53
CA GLN A 559 17.20 -15.86 -6.81
C GLN A 559 16.69 -14.40 -6.76
N PRO A 560 15.43 -14.14 -7.15
CA PRO A 560 14.84 -12.83 -6.96
C PRO A 560 14.79 -12.49 -5.46
N ALA A 561 15.18 -11.26 -5.09
CA ALA A 561 15.05 -10.81 -3.71
C ALA A 561 13.58 -10.90 -3.26
N SER A 562 13.34 -11.46 -2.07
CA SER A 562 12.00 -11.77 -1.56
C SER A 562 11.17 -10.55 -1.12
N ALA A 563 11.76 -9.35 -1.11
CA ALA A 563 11.08 -8.14 -0.63
C ALA A 563 11.50 -6.95 -1.50
N TYR A 564 10.59 -6.48 -2.34
CA TYR A 564 10.71 -5.35 -3.28
C TYR A 564 11.31 -5.70 -4.65
N PRO A 565 10.90 -4.99 -5.74
CA PRO A 565 11.34 -5.26 -7.11
C PRO A 565 12.80 -4.83 -7.39
N ALA A 566 13.69 -4.97 -6.42
CA ALA A 566 15.11 -4.76 -6.62
C ALA A 566 15.71 -6.02 -7.28
N VAL A 567 16.19 -5.87 -8.49
CA VAL A 567 16.97 -6.92 -9.16
C VAL A 567 18.36 -6.94 -8.51
N ARG A 568 18.67 -8.00 -7.77
CA ARG A 568 20.02 -8.28 -7.23
C ARG A 568 20.66 -9.34 -8.10
N LEU A 569 21.87 -9.06 -8.60
CA LEU A 569 22.54 -9.99 -9.53
C LEU A 569 23.33 -11.08 -8.80
N GLY A 570 23.69 -10.88 -7.53
CA GLY A 570 24.35 -11.88 -6.69
C GLY A 570 25.73 -12.31 -7.18
N SER A 571 26.38 -11.51 -8.04
CA SER A 571 27.67 -11.88 -8.62
C SER A 571 28.41 -10.64 -9.13
N PRO A 572 29.71 -10.41 -8.73
CA PRO A 572 30.48 -9.25 -9.13
C PRO A 572 30.68 -9.12 -10.64
N ASP A 573 30.76 -10.25 -11.34
CA ASP A 573 31.03 -10.29 -12.78
C ASP A 573 29.84 -9.94 -13.67
N LEU A 574 28.65 -9.73 -13.07
CA LEU A 574 27.45 -9.15 -13.71
C LEU A 574 27.29 -7.66 -13.39
N LEU A 575 28.13 -7.10 -12.51
CA LEU A 575 28.11 -5.70 -12.14
C LEU A 575 29.14 -4.90 -12.94
N VAL A 576 28.70 -3.78 -13.54
CA VAL A 576 29.60 -2.85 -14.23
C VAL A 576 30.47 -2.07 -13.24
N SER A 577 31.62 -1.57 -13.69
CA SER A 577 32.60 -0.84 -12.86
C SER A 577 31.97 0.29 -12.04
N GLY A 578 31.09 1.09 -12.66
CA GLY A 578 30.43 2.20 -11.98
C GLY A 578 29.52 1.74 -10.82
N ARG A 579 28.85 0.58 -10.95
CA ARG A 579 28.04 0.00 -9.87
C ARG A 579 28.92 -0.56 -8.77
N ARG A 580 29.99 -1.27 -9.12
CA ARG A 580 30.96 -1.82 -8.17
C ARG A 580 31.64 -0.72 -7.36
N ARG A 581 32.05 0.37 -8.00
CA ARG A 581 32.62 1.56 -7.32
C ARG A 581 31.65 2.11 -6.28
N ARG A 582 30.38 2.24 -6.63
CA ARG A 582 29.36 2.72 -5.68
C ARG A 582 29.16 1.78 -4.50
N ILE A 583 29.22 0.47 -4.71
CA ILE A 583 29.14 -0.53 -3.63
C ILE A 583 30.38 -0.42 -2.73
N ILE A 584 31.56 -0.26 -3.29
CA ILE A 584 32.83 -0.06 -2.56
C ILE A 584 32.75 1.19 -1.67
N GLU A 585 32.29 2.33 -2.22
CA GLU A 585 32.12 3.57 -1.45
C GLU A 585 31.18 3.37 -0.26
N LEU A 586 30.05 2.69 -0.46
CA LEU A 586 29.08 2.40 0.59
C LEU A 586 29.65 1.43 1.63
N ARG A 587 30.33 0.36 1.19
CA ARG A 587 31.03 -0.58 2.06
C ARG A 587 32.01 0.14 2.99
N ASP A 588 32.88 0.97 2.41
CA ASP A 588 33.93 1.66 3.16
C ASP A 588 33.35 2.71 4.11
N HIS A 589 32.28 3.41 3.70
CA HIS A 589 31.52 4.33 4.56
C HIS A 589 30.94 3.61 5.79
N HIS A 590 30.26 2.49 5.60
CA HIS A 590 29.63 1.76 6.71
C HIS A 590 30.68 1.10 7.62
N ARG A 591 31.79 0.61 7.07
CA ARG A 591 32.93 0.10 7.87
C ARG A 591 33.56 1.18 8.74
N ALA A 592 33.76 2.38 8.18
CA ALA A 592 34.29 3.51 8.94
C ALA A 592 33.33 3.92 10.08
N ALA A 593 32.01 3.93 9.82
CA ALA A 593 31.01 4.22 10.84
C ALA A 593 31.04 3.20 12.00
N ILE A 594 31.06 1.89 11.69
CA ILE A 594 31.16 0.83 12.70
C ILE A 594 32.44 0.95 13.53
N ASN A 595 33.58 1.26 12.89
CA ASN A 595 34.84 1.40 13.60
C ASN A 595 34.87 2.65 14.50
N ALA A 596 34.22 3.74 14.07
CA ALA A 596 34.10 4.96 14.90
C ALA A 596 33.20 4.71 16.13
N GLU A 597 32.12 3.96 15.97
CA GLU A 597 31.24 3.57 17.09
C GLU A 597 31.92 2.63 18.12
N ARG A 598 32.88 1.81 17.68
CA ARG A 598 33.66 0.93 18.58
C ARG A 598 34.75 1.65 19.36
N LEU A 599 35.17 2.84 18.90
CA LEU A 599 36.21 3.64 19.53
C LEU A 599 35.61 4.75 20.43
N ALA A 600 34.32 5.02 20.36
CA ALA A 600 33.59 5.96 21.20
C ALA A 600 32.97 5.27 22.42
#